data_f0c01d54f4be610d70abc9454412591f
#
_entry.id   f0c01d54f4be610d70abc9454412591f
#
_cell.length_a   1.000
_cell.length_b   1.000
_cell.length_c   1.000
_cell.angle_alpha   90.00
_cell.angle_beta   90.00
_cell.angle_gamma   90.00
#
_symmetry.space_group_name_H-M   'P 1'
#
loop_
_entity.id
_entity.type
_entity.pdbx_description
1 polymer ?
#
loop_
_entity_poly.entity_id
_entity_poly.type
_entity_poly.pdbx_seq_one_letter_code
_entity_poly.pdbx_strand_id
1 'polypeptide(L)'
;TTHCGSCSSCIDACPTGAIVAPYRVDARRCISYLTIEHDGAIPLALRPLMANRIYGCDDCQLACPWNKFAQRSPLPDFDVRGGMVGSTLVQLFGWDEATFLRCTEGSPIRRIGHERWLRNIAVALGNALRAEPQADARAALRQALLDGTIDILGTDHAPHAMEEKQRPSFWDN
;
A
#
# COMPACT_ATOMS: atom_id res chain seq x y z
N THR A 1 0.83 -25.60 -23.05
CA THR A 1 2.29 -25.38 -23.04
C THR A 1 2.66 -24.55 -21.82
N THR A 2 3.39 -25.16 -20.88
CA THR A 2 3.88 -24.46 -19.70
C THR A 2 5.14 -23.69 -20.07
N HIS A 3 5.06 -22.36 -20.13
CA HIS A 3 6.19 -21.51 -20.51
C HIS A 3 7.21 -21.29 -19.37
N CYS A 4 6.80 -21.51 -18.10
CA CYS A 4 7.65 -21.28 -16.94
C CYS A 4 8.64 -22.42 -16.65
N GLY A 5 8.37 -23.65 -17.12
CA GLY A 5 9.23 -24.81 -16.84
C GLY A 5 9.50 -24.98 -15.35
N SER A 6 10.79 -25.03 -14.96
CA SER A 6 11.25 -25.11 -13.58
C SER A 6 11.52 -23.76 -12.92
N CYS A 7 11.16 -22.64 -13.56
CA CYS A 7 11.43 -21.30 -13.04
C CYS A 7 10.53 -20.98 -11.82
N SER A 8 11.12 -20.50 -10.73
CA SER A 8 10.44 -20.10 -9.49
C SER A 8 10.57 -18.60 -9.19
N SER A 9 11.18 -17.80 -10.06
CA SER A 9 11.57 -16.40 -9.77
C SER A 9 10.42 -15.55 -9.21
N CYS A 10 9.20 -15.68 -9.72
CA CYS A 10 8.05 -14.92 -9.21
C CYS A 10 7.54 -15.44 -7.85
N ILE A 11 7.77 -16.71 -7.53
CA ILE A 11 7.45 -17.31 -6.22
C ILE A 11 8.41 -16.73 -5.18
N ASP A 12 9.70 -16.76 -5.48
CA ASP A 12 10.77 -16.32 -4.58
C ASP A 12 10.74 -14.81 -4.36
N ALA A 13 10.36 -14.02 -5.40
CA ALA A 13 10.25 -12.57 -5.33
C ALA A 13 8.99 -12.06 -4.60
N CYS A 14 7.99 -12.91 -4.34
CA CYS A 14 6.72 -12.46 -3.76
C CYS A 14 6.89 -12.11 -2.28
N PRO A 15 6.79 -10.82 -1.85
CA PRO A 15 7.09 -10.42 -0.48
C PRO A 15 6.19 -11.08 0.57
N THR A 16 4.95 -11.38 0.21
CA THR A 16 3.94 -11.96 1.10
C THR A 16 3.79 -13.47 0.93
N GLY A 17 4.55 -14.09 0.02
CA GLY A 17 4.39 -15.49 -0.34
C GLY A 17 2.99 -15.81 -0.87
N ALA A 18 2.36 -14.86 -1.57
CA ALA A 18 1.03 -15.06 -2.14
C ALA A 18 1.02 -16.09 -3.28
N ILE A 19 2.13 -16.25 -4.00
CA ILE A 19 2.27 -17.29 -5.03
C ILE A 19 2.71 -18.58 -4.32
N VAL A 20 1.73 -19.41 -3.99
CA VAL A 20 1.93 -20.61 -3.14
C VAL A 20 2.46 -21.83 -3.89
N ALA A 21 2.35 -21.83 -5.20
CA ALA A 21 2.89 -22.86 -6.09
C ALA A 21 2.86 -22.33 -7.54
N PRO A 22 3.53 -22.99 -8.49
CA PRO A 22 3.39 -22.63 -9.91
C PRO A 22 1.91 -22.53 -10.32
N TYR A 23 1.54 -21.40 -10.95
CA TYR A 23 0.18 -21.08 -11.40
C TYR A 23 -0.89 -20.98 -10.30
N ARG A 24 -0.48 -20.92 -9.01
CA ARG A 24 -1.43 -20.83 -7.89
C ARG A 24 -1.13 -19.62 -7.02
N VAL A 25 -2.12 -18.73 -6.87
CA VAL A 25 -2.04 -17.51 -6.05
C VAL A 25 -3.10 -17.59 -4.94
N ASP A 26 -2.69 -17.37 -3.69
CA ASP A 26 -3.61 -17.01 -2.61
C ASP A 26 -3.82 -15.48 -2.65
N ALA A 27 -4.90 -15.05 -3.27
CA ALA A 27 -5.21 -13.63 -3.45
C ALA A 27 -5.28 -12.88 -2.12
N ARG A 28 -5.71 -13.52 -1.02
CA ARG A 28 -5.82 -12.90 0.32
C ARG A 28 -4.47 -12.40 0.85
N ARG A 29 -3.37 -12.91 0.32
CA ARG A 29 -1.99 -12.50 0.65
C ARG A 29 -1.39 -11.57 -0.38
N CYS A 30 -1.98 -11.45 -1.58
CA CYS A 30 -1.46 -10.64 -2.67
C CYS A 30 -1.57 -9.16 -2.37
N ILE A 31 -0.46 -8.42 -2.45
CA ILE A 31 -0.43 -6.97 -2.18
C ILE A 31 -1.35 -6.22 -3.15
N SER A 32 -1.43 -6.63 -4.41
CA SER A 32 -2.37 -6.01 -5.37
C SER A 32 -3.82 -6.17 -4.89
N TYR A 33 -4.22 -7.36 -4.43
CA TYR A 33 -5.54 -7.56 -3.86
C TYR A 33 -5.75 -6.73 -2.60
N LEU A 34 -4.78 -6.73 -1.69
CA LEU A 34 -4.87 -6.00 -0.41
C LEU A 34 -4.99 -4.49 -0.60
N THR A 35 -4.32 -3.93 -1.59
CA THR A 35 -4.32 -2.47 -1.84
C THR A 35 -5.46 -2.00 -2.73
N ILE A 36 -6.03 -2.87 -3.56
CA ILE A 36 -7.02 -2.50 -4.57
C ILE A 36 -8.42 -3.01 -4.23
N GLU A 37 -8.56 -4.30 -3.90
CA GLU A 37 -9.87 -4.95 -3.78
C GLU A 37 -10.30 -5.17 -2.32
N HIS A 38 -9.34 -5.43 -1.43
CA HIS A 38 -9.64 -5.74 -0.03
C HIS A 38 -10.32 -4.56 0.66
N ASP A 39 -11.46 -4.83 1.28
CA ASP A 39 -12.18 -3.89 2.10
C ASP A 39 -11.81 -4.06 3.59
N GLY A 40 -11.82 -2.97 4.35
CA GLY A 40 -11.44 -2.98 5.77
C GLY A 40 -9.93 -2.95 6.02
N ALA A 41 -9.53 -3.29 7.24
CA ALA A 41 -8.14 -3.21 7.71
C ALA A 41 -7.26 -4.29 7.10
N ILE A 42 -6.06 -3.91 6.63
CA ILE A 42 -5.06 -4.87 6.14
C ILE A 42 -4.55 -5.71 7.33
N PRO A 43 -4.48 -7.06 7.19
CA PRO A 43 -4.01 -7.93 8.27
C PRO A 43 -2.62 -7.54 8.78
N LEU A 44 -2.46 -7.45 10.10
CA LEU A 44 -1.22 -6.98 10.76
C LEU A 44 0.03 -7.73 10.29
N ALA A 45 -0.07 -9.06 10.15
CA ALA A 45 1.05 -9.89 9.72
C ALA A 45 1.55 -9.58 8.30
N LEU A 46 0.70 -9.01 7.44
CA LEU A 46 1.04 -8.68 6.06
C LEU A 46 1.58 -7.25 5.89
N ARG A 47 1.25 -6.34 6.81
CA ARG A 47 1.64 -4.92 6.70
C ARG A 47 3.15 -4.71 6.53
N PRO A 48 4.05 -5.33 7.34
CA PRO A 48 5.48 -5.14 7.16
C PRO A 48 6.00 -5.62 5.81
N LEU A 49 5.38 -6.66 5.25
CA LEU A 49 5.77 -7.28 3.98
C LEU A 49 5.38 -6.42 2.76
N MET A 50 4.47 -5.48 2.93
CA MET A 50 4.02 -4.57 1.86
C MET A 50 5.04 -3.46 1.59
N ALA A 51 5.94 -3.17 2.54
CA ALA A 51 6.89 -2.06 2.47
C ALA A 51 6.17 -0.74 2.15
N ASN A 52 6.58 -0.01 1.11
CA ASN A 52 6.00 1.27 0.68
C ASN A 52 4.97 1.16 -0.46
N ARG A 53 4.45 -0.02 -0.74
CA ARG A 53 3.48 -0.24 -1.82
C ARG A 53 2.10 0.23 -1.39
N ILE A 54 1.60 1.29 -2.07
CA ILE A 54 0.31 1.92 -1.74
C ILE A 54 -0.80 1.58 -2.75
N TYR A 55 -0.43 1.10 -3.94
CA TYR A 55 -1.37 0.68 -4.98
C TYR A 55 -0.73 -0.36 -5.88
N GLY A 56 -1.26 -1.57 -5.89
CA GLY A 56 -0.73 -2.67 -6.70
C GLY A 56 0.62 -3.21 -6.20
N CYS A 57 1.10 -4.23 -6.90
CA CYS A 57 2.42 -4.83 -6.70
C CYS A 57 2.78 -5.63 -7.94
N ASP A 58 3.86 -5.30 -8.58
CA ASP A 58 4.32 -5.93 -9.81
C ASP A 58 5.61 -6.74 -9.62
N ASP A 59 6.03 -7.05 -8.39
CA ASP A 59 7.27 -7.78 -8.10
C ASP A 59 7.37 -9.09 -8.87
N CYS A 60 6.27 -9.85 -8.93
CA CYS A 60 6.23 -11.11 -9.67
C CYS A 60 6.39 -10.93 -11.18
N GLN A 61 5.91 -9.80 -11.73
CA GLN A 61 6.07 -9.47 -13.15
C GLN A 61 7.49 -8.97 -13.41
N LEU A 62 8.01 -8.10 -12.54
CA LEU A 62 9.39 -7.57 -12.65
C LEU A 62 10.43 -8.67 -12.54
N ALA A 63 10.24 -9.65 -11.63
CA ALA A 63 11.12 -10.80 -11.47
C ALA A 63 11.02 -11.83 -12.62
N CYS A 64 9.97 -11.75 -13.44
CA CYS A 64 9.74 -12.73 -14.49
C CYS A 64 10.77 -12.59 -15.62
N PRO A 65 11.53 -13.66 -15.99
CA PRO A 65 12.48 -13.61 -17.09
C PRO A 65 11.86 -13.23 -18.44
N TRP A 66 10.57 -13.46 -18.60
CA TRP A 66 9.82 -13.08 -19.81
C TRP A 66 9.63 -11.56 -19.94
N ASN A 67 9.75 -10.81 -18.84
CA ASN A 67 9.65 -9.35 -18.87
C ASN A 67 10.72 -8.68 -19.73
N LYS A 68 11.84 -9.36 -20.01
CA LYS A 68 12.87 -8.87 -20.94
C LYS A 68 12.36 -8.62 -22.36
N PHE A 69 11.24 -9.21 -22.73
CA PHE A 69 10.59 -9.01 -24.01
C PHE A 69 9.51 -7.92 -24.00
N ALA A 70 9.23 -7.34 -22.84
CA ALA A 70 8.28 -6.25 -22.70
C ALA A 70 8.77 -5.02 -23.47
N GLN A 71 7.85 -4.37 -24.15
CA GLN A 71 8.11 -3.12 -24.87
C GLN A 71 7.28 -2.00 -24.24
N ARG A 72 7.89 -0.82 -24.12
CA ARG A 72 7.16 0.36 -23.65
C ARG A 72 6.03 0.69 -24.63
N SER A 73 4.82 0.87 -24.11
CA SER A 73 3.70 1.34 -24.92
C SER A 73 3.96 2.77 -25.41
N PRO A 74 3.70 3.08 -26.70
CA PRO A 74 3.77 4.44 -27.21
C PRO A 74 2.55 5.29 -26.83
N LEU A 75 1.54 4.70 -26.19
CA LEU A 75 0.29 5.41 -25.85
C LEU A 75 0.50 6.32 -24.63
N PRO A 76 0.19 7.64 -24.75
CA PRO A 76 0.36 8.59 -23.66
C PRO A 76 -0.48 8.28 -22.41
N ASP A 77 -1.54 7.47 -22.56
CA ASP A 77 -2.39 7.06 -21.46
C ASP A 77 -1.67 6.24 -20.39
N PHE A 78 -0.53 5.64 -20.73
CA PHE A 78 0.34 4.91 -19.79
C PHE A 78 1.41 5.80 -19.13
N ASP A 79 1.50 7.07 -19.50
CA ASP A 79 2.42 7.98 -18.84
C ASP A 79 1.91 8.37 -17.45
N VAL A 80 2.84 8.62 -16.53
CA VAL A 80 2.50 9.00 -15.15
C VAL A 80 1.84 10.39 -15.15
N ARG A 81 0.72 10.49 -14.46
CA ARG A 81 -0.13 11.69 -14.39
C ARG A 81 -0.39 12.10 -12.95
N GLY A 82 -1.06 13.26 -12.77
CA GLY A 82 -1.66 13.65 -11.51
C GLY A 82 -0.69 14.05 -10.40
N GLY A 83 0.55 14.42 -10.73
CA GLY A 83 1.52 14.89 -9.72
C GLY A 83 2.06 13.78 -8.81
N MET A 84 1.96 12.51 -9.22
CA MET A 84 2.46 11.37 -8.42
C MET A 84 3.97 11.20 -8.54
N VAL A 85 4.59 11.71 -9.60
CA VAL A 85 6.04 11.61 -9.82
C VAL A 85 6.77 12.45 -8.78
N GLY A 86 7.66 11.80 -8.01
CA GLY A 86 8.48 12.47 -7.00
C GLY A 86 7.75 12.86 -5.72
N SER A 87 6.44 12.56 -5.62
CA SER A 87 5.70 12.82 -4.38
C SER A 87 6.12 11.87 -3.26
N THR A 88 6.29 12.43 -2.07
CA THR A 88 6.53 11.64 -0.86
C THR A 88 5.22 11.01 -0.35
N LEU A 89 5.34 9.95 0.47
CA LEU A 89 4.16 9.36 1.12
C LEU A 89 3.41 10.38 1.99
N VAL A 90 4.12 11.30 2.64
CA VAL A 90 3.52 12.38 3.47
C VAL A 90 2.70 13.33 2.60
N GLN A 91 3.22 13.74 1.44
CA GLN A 91 2.48 14.60 0.52
C GLN A 91 1.23 13.92 -0.03
N LEU A 92 1.33 12.64 -0.42
CA LEU A 92 0.20 11.86 -0.91
C LEU A 92 -0.84 11.59 0.18
N PHE A 93 -0.39 11.43 1.43
CA PHE A 93 -1.28 11.26 2.59
C PHE A 93 -2.05 12.53 2.93
N GLY A 94 -1.46 13.70 2.68
CA GLY A 94 -2.10 15.01 2.86
C GLY A 94 -3.10 15.40 1.77
N TRP A 95 -3.37 14.54 0.77
CA TRP A 95 -4.40 14.83 -0.21
C TRP A 95 -5.79 14.70 0.43
N ASP A 96 -6.59 15.75 0.32
CA ASP A 96 -8.03 15.64 0.58
C ASP A 96 -8.75 14.88 -0.55
N GLU A 97 -10.02 14.54 -0.33
CA GLU A 97 -10.80 13.80 -1.30
C GLU A 97 -10.89 14.51 -2.66
N ALA A 98 -11.04 15.83 -2.67
CA ALA A 98 -11.13 16.61 -3.89
C ALA A 98 -9.82 16.54 -4.69
N THR A 99 -8.68 16.63 -4.02
CA THR A 99 -7.35 16.48 -4.63
C THR A 99 -7.14 15.06 -5.14
N PHE A 100 -7.49 14.03 -4.34
CA PHE A 100 -7.43 12.65 -4.77
C PHE A 100 -8.24 12.43 -6.04
N LEU A 101 -9.50 12.86 -6.07
CA LEU A 101 -10.36 12.70 -7.24
C LEU A 101 -9.81 13.43 -8.47
N ARG A 102 -9.29 14.62 -8.31
CA ARG A 102 -8.69 15.39 -9.42
C ARG A 102 -7.43 14.71 -9.95
N CYS A 103 -6.51 14.33 -9.06
CA CYS A 103 -5.22 13.76 -9.46
C CYS A 103 -5.32 12.33 -10.00
N THR A 104 -6.39 11.61 -9.68
CA THR A 104 -6.64 10.24 -10.15
C THR A 104 -7.66 10.16 -11.29
N GLU A 105 -8.06 11.29 -11.86
CA GLU A 105 -8.99 11.32 -13.01
C GLU A 105 -8.42 10.52 -14.19
N GLY A 106 -9.25 9.65 -14.77
CA GLY A 106 -8.84 8.76 -15.85
C GLY A 106 -7.83 7.67 -15.45
N SER A 107 -7.54 7.51 -14.14
CA SER A 107 -6.65 6.47 -13.63
C SER A 107 -7.43 5.36 -12.93
N PRO A 108 -6.99 4.10 -13.03
CA PRO A 108 -7.57 2.99 -12.26
C PRO A 108 -7.43 3.17 -10.74
N ILE A 109 -6.51 4.02 -10.27
CA ILE A 109 -6.32 4.33 -8.85
C ILE A 109 -7.60 4.93 -8.24
N ARG A 110 -8.34 5.74 -9.01
CA ARG A 110 -9.59 6.37 -8.55
C ARG A 110 -10.61 5.37 -8.00
N ARG A 111 -10.61 4.15 -8.51
CA ARG A 111 -11.55 3.09 -8.14
C ARG A 111 -11.45 2.65 -6.68
N ILE A 112 -10.30 2.79 -6.03
CA ILE A 112 -10.15 2.40 -4.63
C ILE A 112 -10.82 3.37 -3.66
N GLY A 113 -11.09 4.61 -4.07
CA GLY A 113 -11.62 5.67 -3.21
C GLY A 113 -10.56 6.25 -2.28
N HIS A 114 -10.86 7.44 -1.73
CA HIS A 114 -9.95 8.20 -0.88
C HIS A 114 -9.63 7.47 0.43
N GLU A 115 -10.62 6.82 1.05
CA GLU A 115 -10.44 6.09 2.31
C GLU A 115 -9.40 4.97 2.19
N ARG A 116 -9.51 4.09 1.17
CA ARG A 116 -8.53 3.02 0.95
C ARG A 116 -7.17 3.56 0.51
N TRP A 117 -7.14 4.69 -0.20
CA TRP A 117 -5.91 5.41 -0.50
C TRP A 117 -5.17 5.79 0.77
N LEU A 118 -5.83 6.47 1.71
CA LEU A 118 -5.25 6.86 3.00
C LEU A 118 -4.84 5.64 3.83
N ARG A 119 -5.69 4.59 3.91
CA ARG A 119 -5.37 3.33 4.59
C ARG A 119 -4.05 2.73 4.08
N ASN A 120 -3.88 2.64 2.77
CA ASN A 120 -2.69 2.04 2.17
C ASN A 120 -1.44 2.88 2.47
N ILE A 121 -1.54 4.20 2.39
CA ILE A 121 -0.43 5.09 2.69
C ILE A 121 -0.08 5.04 4.18
N ALA A 122 -1.06 4.96 5.08
CA ALA A 122 -0.81 4.82 6.51
C ALA A 122 0.01 3.57 6.83
N VAL A 123 -0.27 2.43 6.17
CA VAL A 123 0.54 1.21 6.29
C VAL A 123 1.97 1.45 5.79
N ALA A 124 2.12 2.10 4.63
CA ALA A 124 3.44 2.39 4.06
C ALA A 124 4.26 3.34 4.95
N LEU A 125 3.63 4.39 5.51
CA LEU A 125 4.26 5.30 6.47
C LEU A 125 4.69 4.57 7.74
N GLY A 126 3.84 3.69 8.28
CA GLY A 126 4.18 2.85 9.42
C GLY A 126 5.39 1.94 9.15
N ASN A 127 5.51 1.40 7.94
CA ASN A 127 6.67 0.61 7.54
C ASN A 127 7.94 1.48 7.38
N ALA A 128 7.82 2.68 6.82
CA ALA A 128 8.93 3.62 6.69
C ALA A 128 9.48 4.02 8.08
N LEU A 129 8.60 4.25 9.05
CA LEU A 129 9.01 4.56 10.44
C LEU A 129 9.74 3.42 11.14
N ARG A 130 9.49 2.17 10.75
CA ARG A 130 10.24 1.00 11.28
C ARG A 130 11.64 0.90 10.68
N ALA A 131 11.78 1.25 9.40
CA ALA A 131 13.06 1.19 8.70
C ALA A 131 13.97 2.37 9.09
N GLU A 132 13.41 3.57 9.10
CA GLU A 132 14.09 4.81 9.51
C GLU A 132 13.10 5.70 10.25
N PRO A 133 13.34 6.03 11.53
CA PRO A 133 12.46 6.93 12.29
C PRO A 133 12.51 8.34 11.70
N GLN A 134 11.60 8.64 10.79
CA GLN A 134 11.46 9.96 10.20
C GLN A 134 10.42 10.77 10.98
N ALA A 135 10.85 11.93 11.49
CA ALA A 135 9.99 12.82 12.28
C ALA A 135 8.73 13.26 11.52
N ASP A 136 8.88 13.53 10.21
CA ASP A 136 7.80 14.03 9.36
C ASP A 136 6.67 13.01 9.15
N ALA A 137 7.01 11.74 8.95
CA ALA A 137 6.03 10.67 8.78
C ALA A 137 5.25 10.42 10.08
N ARG A 138 5.94 10.51 11.24
CA ARG A 138 5.30 10.41 12.56
C ARG A 138 4.37 11.59 12.84
N ALA A 139 4.80 12.80 12.48
CA ALA A 139 4.00 14.01 12.63
C ALA A 139 2.74 13.96 11.76
N ALA A 140 2.84 13.53 10.49
CA ALA A 140 1.73 13.40 9.59
C ALA A 140 0.68 12.38 10.08
N LEU A 141 1.12 11.22 10.58
CA LEU A 141 0.22 10.22 11.15
C LEU A 141 -0.46 10.71 12.43
N ARG A 142 0.26 11.40 13.31
CA ARG A 142 -0.34 12.01 14.51
C ARG A 142 -1.38 13.06 14.16
N GLN A 143 -1.08 13.92 13.20
CA GLN A 143 -2.02 14.96 12.79
C GLN A 143 -3.29 14.35 12.22
N ALA A 144 -3.19 13.35 11.36
CA ALA A 144 -4.33 12.67 10.78
C ALA A 144 -5.22 11.95 11.81
N LEU A 145 -4.66 11.53 12.95
CA LEU A 145 -5.42 11.01 14.08
C LEU A 145 -6.14 12.13 14.85
N LEU A 146 -5.49 13.29 15.00
CA LEU A 146 -6.05 14.41 15.75
C LEU A 146 -7.18 15.12 15.01
N ASP A 147 -7.11 15.20 13.69
CA ASP A 147 -8.12 15.85 12.84
C ASP A 147 -9.23 14.90 12.34
N GLY A 148 -9.17 13.62 12.76
CA GLY A 148 -10.17 12.62 12.40
C GLY A 148 -10.07 12.10 10.96
N THR A 149 -9.02 12.44 10.22
CA THR A 149 -8.75 11.92 8.88
C THR A 149 -8.54 10.39 8.91
N ILE A 150 -8.04 9.88 10.03
CA ILE A 150 -7.95 8.45 10.32
C ILE A 150 -8.70 8.18 11.64
N ASP A 151 -9.88 7.60 11.54
CA ASP A 151 -10.66 7.23 12.74
C ASP A 151 -10.04 6.05 13.50
N ILE A 152 -9.31 5.19 12.82
CA ILE A 152 -8.72 4.00 13.42
C ILE A 152 -7.40 3.68 12.73
N LEU A 153 -6.29 3.86 13.42
CA LEU A 153 -5.22 2.90 13.29
C LEU A 153 -5.77 1.60 13.87
N GLY A 154 -6.28 0.73 13.02
CA GLY A 154 -6.85 -0.53 13.46
C GLY A 154 -5.79 -1.32 14.24
N THR A 155 -5.74 -1.09 15.53
CA THR A 155 -5.14 -2.01 16.47
C THR A 155 -6.18 -3.11 16.63
N ASP A 156 -5.86 -4.27 16.16
CA ASP A 156 -6.71 -5.47 16.14
C ASP A 156 -6.97 -6.02 17.56
N HIS A 157 -6.84 -5.20 18.57
CA HIS A 157 -6.94 -5.60 19.97
C HIS A 157 -7.84 -4.63 20.71
N ALA A 158 -8.97 -5.13 21.11
CA ALA A 158 -9.97 -4.61 22.03
C ALA A 158 -10.31 -3.11 21.86
N PRO A 159 -11.58 -2.74 21.87
CA PRO A 159 -11.95 -1.33 21.87
C PRO A 159 -11.48 -0.69 23.19
N HIS A 160 -10.35 -0.02 23.13
CA HIS A 160 -9.95 0.86 24.21
C HIS A 160 -10.91 2.06 24.26
N ALA A 161 -11.42 2.39 25.43
CA ALA A 161 -12.23 3.57 25.63
C ALA A 161 -11.43 4.82 25.18
N MET A 162 -12.12 5.86 24.68
CA MET A 162 -11.49 7.11 24.22
C MET A 162 -10.54 7.70 25.29
N GLU A 163 -10.87 7.54 26.57
CA GLU A 163 -10.05 7.96 27.70
C GLU A 163 -8.71 7.23 27.80
N GLU A 164 -8.63 5.97 27.38
CA GLU A 164 -7.38 5.21 27.36
C GLU A 164 -6.48 5.61 26.19
N LYS A 165 -7.07 6.03 25.05
CA LYS A 165 -6.34 6.52 23.88
C LYS A 165 -5.68 7.88 24.11
N GLN A 166 -6.13 8.63 25.10
CA GLN A 166 -5.61 9.96 25.44
C GLN A 166 -4.48 9.94 26.47
N ARG A 167 -4.12 8.76 27.01
CA ARG A 167 -3.02 8.66 27.97
C ARG A 167 -1.67 8.82 27.27
N PRO A 168 -0.75 9.64 27.83
CA PRO A 168 0.58 9.86 27.24
C PRO A 168 1.39 8.57 27.01
N SER A 169 1.20 7.54 27.84
CA SER A 169 1.89 6.25 27.77
C SER A 169 1.42 5.33 26.64
N PHE A 170 0.37 5.69 25.91
CA PHE A 170 -0.12 4.88 24.79
C PHE A 170 0.85 4.87 23.60
N TRP A 171 1.74 5.85 23.53
CA TRP A 171 2.68 6.05 22.42
C TRP A 171 4.13 5.66 22.75
N ASP A 172 4.41 5.28 24.00
CA ASP A 172 5.75 4.97 24.49
C ASP A 172 6.05 3.45 24.57
N ASN A 173 5.13 2.60 24.10
CA ASN A 173 5.30 1.14 24.00
C ASN A 173 5.40 0.65 22.57
#